data_4706a3d36baa18aa68d3abda9c49234e
#
_entry.id   4706a3d36baa18aa68d3abda9c49234e
#
_cell.length_a   1.000
_cell.length_b   1.000
_cell.length_c   1.000
_cell.angle_alpha   90.00
_cell.angle_beta   90.00
_cell.angle_gamma   90.00
#
_symmetry.space_group_name_H-M   'P 1'
#
loop_
_entity.id
_entity.type
_entity.pdbx_description
1 polymer ?
#
loop_
_entity_poly.entity_id
_entity_poly.type
_entity_poly.pdbx_seq_one_letter_code
_entity_poly.pdbx_strand_id
1 'polypeptide(L)'
;MKKEFVIDLKGVKDSEALHNAIAQGLPVPECYGRNLDAFYDVLTEYGADWRIVFRNAKRIDKAFKTVCRDAMAATPGLEIVMKTN
;
A
#
# COMPACT_ATOMS: atom_id res chain seq x y z
N MET A 1 18.23 -0.41 7.35
CA MET A 1 17.97 0.02 5.97
C MET A 1 16.55 -0.32 5.58
N LYS A 2 15.85 0.61 4.96
CA LYS A 2 14.48 0.36 4.53
C LYS A 2 14.45 -0.37 3.21
N LYS A 3 13.47 -1.25 3.07
CA LYS A 3 13.17 -1.92 1.81
C LYS A 3 12.21 -1.02 1.03
N GLU A 4 12.58 -0.64 -0.18
CA GLU A 4 11.75 0.23 -1.01
C GLU A 4 10.97 -0.56 -2.04
N PHE A 5 9.69 -0.27 -2.14
CA PHE A 5 8.81 -0.86 -3.14
C PHE A 5 8.13 0.25 -3.91
N VAL A 6 8.17 0.18 -5.22
CA VAL A 6 7.50 1.15 -6.09
C VAL A 6 6.34 0.44 -6.78
N ILE A 7 5.13 0.96 -6.59
CA ILE A 7 3.92 0.38 -7.18
C ILE A 7 3.29 1.42 -8.09
N ASP A 8 3.22 1.12 -9.37
CA ASP A 8 2.62 2.00 -10.36
C ASP A 8 1.13 1.70 -10.46
N LEU A 9 0.31 2.70 -10.19
CA LEU A 9 -1.15 2.58 -10.20
C LEU A 9 -1.77 3.04 -11.52
N LYS A 10 -0.96 3.24 -12.55
CA LYS A 10 -1.47 3.61 -13.86
C LYS A 10 -2.46 2.56 -14.35
N GLY A 11 -3.65 3.00 -14.74
CA GLY A 11 -4.69 2.08 -15.24
C GLY A 11 -5.51 1.39 -14.15
N VAL A 12 -5.18 1.61 -12.88
CA VAL A 12 -5.96 1.05 -11.78
C VAL A 12 -7.28 1.82 -11.68
N LYS A 13 -8.41 1.13 -11.83
CA LYS A 13 -9.73 1.75 -11.90
C LYS A 13 -10.62 1.42 -10.72
N ASP A 14 -10.34 0.36 -9.99
CA ASP A 14 -11.21 -0.12 -8.92
C ASP A 14 -10.40 -0.78 -7.81
N SER A 15 -11.08 -1.19 -6.77
CA SER A 15 -10.48 -1.81 -5.60
C SER A 15 -9.79 -3.14 -5.94
N GLU A 16 -10.38 -3.94 -6.81
CA GLU A 16 -9.79 -5.21 -7.21
C GLU A 16 -8.44 -5.00 -7.90
N ALA A 17 -8.40 -4.08 -8.87
CA ALA A 17 -7.16 -3.77 -9.58
C ALA A 17 -6.11 -3.19 -8.63
N LEU A 18 -6.53 -2.36 -7.66
CA LEU A 18 -5.62 -1.80 -6.68
C LEU A 18 -4.97 -2.90 -5.83
N HIS A 19 -5.76 -3.81 -5.29
CA HIS A 19 -5.22 -4.87 -4.44
C HIS A 19 -4.41 -5.90 -5.23
N ASN A 20 -4.73 -6.09 -6.51
CA ASN A 20 -3.89 -6.91 -7.39
C ASN A 20 -2.52 -6.26 -7.60
N ALA A 21 -2.47 -4.94 -7.80
CA ALA A 21 -1.21 -4.22 -7.93
C ALA A 21 -0.38 -4.33 -6.66
N ILE A 22 -1.03 -4.20 -5.50
CA ILE A 22 -0.36 -4.35 -4.20
C ILE A 22 0.21 -5.75 -4.04
N ALA A 23 -0.58 -6.78 -4.39
CA ALA A 23 -0.15 -8.17 -4.24
C ALA A 23 1.05 -8.48 -5.14
N GLN A 24 1.15 -7.83 -6.28
CA GLN A 24 2.29 -8.01 -7.19
C GLN A 24 3.52 -7.22 -6.76
N GLY A 25 3.32 -6.08 -6.11
CA GLY A 25 4.40 -5.16 -5.78
C GLY A 25 4.97 -5.29 -4.38
N LEU A 26 4.25 -5.93 -3.47
CA LEU A 26 4.69 -6.12 -2.09
C LEU A 26 4.77 -7.60 -1.75
N PRO A 27 5.67 -7.99 -0.82
CA PRO A 27 5.77 -9.37 -0.38
C PRO A 27 4.64 -9.71 0.61
N VAL A 28 3.40 -9.74 0.10
CA VAL A 28 2.24 -10.05 0.91
C VAL A 28 2.09 -11.56 1.09
N PRO A 29 1.42 -12.02 2.17
CA PRO A 29 1.14 -13.43 2.33
C PRO A 29 0.30 -13.99 1.19
N GLU A 30 0.44 -15.27 0.92
CA GLU A 30 -0.32 -15.96 -0.12
C GLU A 30 -1.83 -15.79 0.06
N CYS A 31 -2.25 -15.76 1.32
CA CYS A 31 -3.67 -15.62 1.68
C CYS A 31 -4.13 -14.15 1.82
N TYR A 32 -3.41 -13.21 1.22
CA TYR A 32 -3.78 -11.80 1.30
C TYR A 32 -5.23 -11.59 0.88
N GLY A 33 -6.02 -10.99 1.76
CA GLY A 33 -7.48 -10.88 1.60
C GLY A 33 -7.97 -9.85 0.59
N ARG A 34 -7.08 -9.06 0.00
CA ARG A 34 -7.38 -8.09 -1.07
C ARG A 34 -8.47 -7.09 -0.68
N ASN A 35 -8.41 -6.59 0.55
CA ASN A 35 -9.28 -5.53 1.05
C ASN A 35 -8.48 -4.61 1.96
N LEU A 36 -9.11 -3.50 2.38
CA LEU A 36 -8.42 -2.50 3.19
C LEU A 36 -7.97 -3.05 4.54
N ASP A 37 -8.78 -3.89 5.17
CA ASP A 37 -8.41 -4.48 6.46
C ASP A 37 -7.18 -5.38 6.32
N ALA A 38 -7.16 -6.22 5.28
CA ALA A 38 -6.02 -7.08 5.01
C ALA A 38 -4.76 -6.25 4.69
N PHE A 39 -4.93 -5.16 3.95
CA PHE A 39 -3.82 -4.27 3.64
C PHE A 39 -3.25 -3.61 4.89
N TYR A 40 -4.12 -3.13 5.76
CA TYR A 40 -3.72 -2.56 7.04
C TYR A 40 -2.91 -3.58 7.86
N ASP A 41 -3.40 -4.82 7.93
CA ASP A 41 -2.73 -5.88 8.67
C ASP A 41 -1.34 -6.17 8.11
N VAL A 42 -1.21 -6.24 6.79
CA VAL A 42 0.09 -6.44 6.14
C VAL A 42 1.05 -5.31 6.50
N LEU A 43 0.60 -4.06 6.40
CA LEU A 43 1.44 -2.91 6.68
C LEU A 43 1.93 -2.88 8.12
N THR A 44 1.03 -3.15 9.05
CA THR A 44 1.37 -3.08 10.48
C THR A 44 2.15 -4.29 10.95
N GLU A 45 1.98 -5.42 10.31
CA GLU A 45 2.67 -6.65 10.68
C GLU A 45 4.07 -6.75 10.07
N TYR A 46 4.22 -6.35 8.81
CA TYR A 46 5.48 -6.55 8.08
C TYR A 46 6.19 -5.27 7.68
N GLY A 47 5.52 -4.12 7.75
CA GLY A 47 5.96 -2.90 7.08
C GLY A 47 6.88 -1.97 7.87
N ALA A 48 7.37 -2.37 9.04
CA ALA A 48 8.16 -1.47 9.89
C ALA A 48 9.44 -0.97 9.21
N ASP A 49 9.99 -1.73 8.28
CA ASP A 49 11.19 -1.35 7.53
C ASP A 49 10.91 -1.08 6.05
N TRP A 50 9.65 -0.78 5.71
CA TRP A 50 9.24 -0.57 4.32
C TRP A 50 9.10 0.91 3.99
N ARG A 51 9.50 1.25 2.76
CA ARG A 51 9.17 2.51 2.12
C ARG A 51 8.43 2.17 0.84
N ILE A 52 7.16 2.53 0.76
CA ILE A 52 6.31 2.22 -0.38
C ILE A 52 6.03 3.50 -1.14
N VAL A 53 6.30 3.51 -2.43
CA VAL A 53 6.00 4.64 -3.31
C VAL A 53 4.91 4.21 -4.28
N PHE A 54 3.75 4.85 -4.18
CA PHE A 54 2.66 4.67 -5.15
C PHE A 54 2.79 5.75 -6.20
N ARG A 55 2.98 5.35 -7.44
CA ARG A 55 3.05 6.26 -8.57
C ARG A 55 1.70 6.30 -9.29
N ASN A 56 1.41 7.42 -9.92
CA ASN A 56 0.14 7.63 -10.62
C ASN A 56 -1.06 7.44 -9.69
N ALA A 57 -0.96 8.00 -8.50
CA ALA A 57 -1.94 7.82 -7.43
C ALA A 57 -3.04 8.91 -7.45
N LYS A 58 -3.31 9.48 -8.60
CA LYS A 58 -4.25 10.60 -8.76
C LYS A 58 -5.67 10.28 -8.35
N ARG A 59 -6.10 9.06 -8.62
CA ARG A 59 -7.50 8.64 -8.44
C ARG A 59 -7.67 7.68 -7.27
N ILE A 60 -6.76 7.76 -6.31
CA ILE A 60 -6.83 6.88 -5.15
C ILE A 60 -7.96 7.31 -4.23
N ASP A 61 -8.74 6.35 -3.81
CA ASP A 61 -9.86 6.52 -2.90
C ASP A 61 -9.37 7.09 -1.56
N LYS A 62 -10.18 7.98 -0.99
CA LYS A 62 -9.93 8.57 0.32
C LYS A 62 -9.79 7.50 1.42
N ALA A 63 -10.59 6.44 1.35
CA ALA A 63 -10.51 5.35 2.33
C ALA A 63 -9.15 4.66 2.31
N PHE A 64 -8.58 4.47 1.13
CA PHE A 64 -7.24 3.89 0.98
C PHE A 64 -6.18 4.80 1.61
N LYS A 65 -6.28 6.10 1.35
CA LYS A 65 -5.33 7.07 1.93
C LYS A 65 -5.41 7.08 3.45
N THR A 66 -6.62 6.97 4.00
CA THR A 66 -6.83 6.92 5.44
C THR A 66 -6.18 5.69 6.05
N VAL A 67 -6.35 4.53 5.43
CA VAL A 67 -5.73 3.30 5.89
C VAL A 67 -4.20 3.42 5.89
N CYS A 68 -3.63 3.98 4.83
CA CYS A 68 -2.18 4.20 4.77
C CYS A 68 -1.69 5.10 5.90
N ARG A 69 -2.41 6.20 6.14
CA ARG A 69 -2.06 7.12 7.22
C ARG A 69 -2.15 6.46 8.58
N ASP A 70 -3.22 5.71 8.83
CA ASP A 70 -3.42 5.02 10.10
C ASP A 70 -2.36 3.95 10.33
N ALA A 71 -1.99 3.22 9.28
CA ALA A 71 -0.93 2.22 9.36
C ALA A 71 0.42 2.86 9.68
N MET A 72 0.73 4.00 9.08
CA MET A 72 1.98 4.71 9.38
C MET A 72 2.00 5.20 10.82
N ALA A 73 0.86 5.66 11.34
CA ALA A 73 0.77 6.09 12.73
C ALA A 73 0.97 4.93 13.69
N ALA A 74 0.50 3.75 13.34
CA ALA A 74 0.60 2.55 14.18
C ALA A 74 1.93 1.82 14.06
N THR A 75 2.72 2.11 13.03
CA THR A 75 3.91 1.34 12.70
C THR A 75 5.10 2.28 12.48
N PRO A 76 5.83 2.63 13.55
CA PRO A 76 7.01 3.48 13.42
C PRO A 76 8.00 2.87 12.43
N GLY A 77 8.49 3.68 11.51
CA GLY A 77 9.41 3.24 10.48
C GLY A 77 8.75 2.97 9.13
N LEU A 78 7.44 2.73 9.09
CA LEU A 78 6.73 2.58 7.82
C LEU A 78 6.61 3.94 7.13
N GLU A 79 7.01 4.00 5.87
CA GLU A 79 6.84 5.18 5.02
C GLU A 79 6.00 4.85 3.79
N ILE A 80 5.01 5.68 3.51
CA ILE A 80 4.20 5.55 2.30
C ILE A 80 4.15 6.91 1.63
N VAL A 81 4.54 6.96 0.38
CA VAL A 81 4.57 8.17 -0.45
C VAL A 81 3.61 7.99 -1.61
N MET A 82 2.77 8.98 -1.85
CA MET A 82 1.86 8.96 -2.99
C MET A 82 2.25 10.05 -3.98
N LYS A 83 2.56 9.67 -5.20
CA LYS A 83 2.91 10.59 -6.28
C LYS A 83 1.80 10.61 -7.32
N THR A 84 1.49 11.79 -7.83
CA THR A 84 0.44 11.95 -8.85
C THR A 84 0.92 11.61 -10.25
N ASN A 85 2.19 11.40 -10.41
CA ASN A 85 2.78 11.08 -11.72
C ASN A 85 3.66 9.83 -11.66
#